data_7f764e1d5b3fc3c3118f8c341f8409ef
#
_entry.id   7f764e1d5b3fc3c3118f8c341f8409ef
#
_cell.length_a   1.000
_cell.length_b   1.000
_cell.length_c   1.000
_cell.angle_alpha   90.00
_cell.angle_beta   90.00
_cell.angle_gamma   90.00
#
_symmetry.space_group_name_H-M   'P 1'
#
loop_
_entity.id
_entity.type
_entity.pdbx_description
1 polymer ?
#
loop_
_entity_poly.entity_id
_entity_poly.type
_entity_poly.pdbx_seq_one_letter_code
_entity_poly.pdbx_strand_id
1 'polypeptide(L)'
;MDIATAIATVIEKHDLSTADMEAVMRTIMTGQATPAQIGGFLVGLRMKGESVDEIAAAAKVMRELATRVDIGGMHLVDTCGTGGDGASTFNISTASAIVAAAAGARVAKHGNRSVSSSSGSADVLEAAGVKLDLTPAQVAACIDQVGVGFLFAPQHHSAMKHAIGPRKEMRVRTLFNLLGPLTNPAGAPNQVLGVFAADWVEPLAEVLRQLGSEHVLVVHAEDGLDEISIAAATRVAELSDGKITLYTITPEDFGLQRADLSAIAVANAEQSLAMIKSVFDDQPGPARDIVQLNAGAAIYAAGLTASLADGVARAAEVIASGKAAQTYQALIDTSNAA
;
A
#
# COMPACT_ATOMS: atom_id res chain seq x y z
N MET A 1 -1.23 -7.65 -29.37
CA MET A 1 -0.94 -6.33 -30.03
C MET A 1 0.52 -5.97 -29.80
N ASP A 2 1.19 -5.33 -30.77
CA ASP A 2 2.51 -4.74 -30.56
C ASP A 2 2.40 -3.34 -29.90
N ILE A 3 3.50 -2.84 -29.33
CA ILE A 3 3.48 -1.60 -28.56
C ILE A 3 3.25 -0.34 -29.43
N ALA A 4 3.63 -0.35 -30.72
CA ALA A 4 3.40 0.80 -31.60
C ALA A 4 1.92 0.94 -31.95
N THR A 5 1.25 -0.16 -32.21
CA THR A 5 -0.22 -0.22 -32.38
C THR A 5 -0.94 0.20 -31.10
N ALA A 6 -0.47 -0.25 -29.93
CA ALA A 6 -1.05 0.15 -28.65
C ALA A 6 -0.93 1.65 -28.39
N ILE A 7 0.24 2.25 -28.72
CA ILE A 7 0.43 3.70 -28.63
C ILE A 7 -0.58 4.43 -29.54
N ALA A 8 -0.75 4.01 -30.78
CA ALA A 8 -1.72 4.61 -31.69
C ALA A 8 -3.16 4.50 -31.12
N THR A 9 -3.54 3.35 -30.59
CA THR A 9 -4.86 3.11 -30.00
C THR A 9 -5.16 4.06 -28.84
N VAL A 10 -4.22 4.18 -27.88
CA VAL A 10 -4.45 5.04 -26.70
C VAL A 10 -4.40 6.53 -27.03
N ILE A 11 -3.64 6.97 -28.06
CA ILE A 11 -3.63 8.36 -28.56
C ILE A 11 -5.00 8.73 -29.13
N GLU A 12 -5.68 7.80 -29.79
CA GLU A 12 -7.04 7.97 -30.29
C GLU A 12 -8.12 7.80 -29.21
N LYS A 13 -7.71 7.69 -27.95
CA LYS A 13 -8.57 7.54 -26.75
C LYS A 13 -9.42 6.26 -26.76
N HIS A 14 -8.95 5.20 -27.36
CA HIS A 14 -9.57 3.89 -27.30
C HIS A 14 -8.92 3.04 -26.20
N ASP A 15 -9.76 2.29 -25.48
CA ASP A 15 -9.29 1.34 -24.48
C ASP A 15 -8.64 0.12 -25.13
N LEU A 16 -7.61 -0.40 -24.48
CA LEU A 16 -7.01 -1.68 -24.86
C LEU A 16 -7.85 -2.83 -24.27
N SER A 17 -7.97 -3.91 -25.02
CA SER A 17 -8.49 -5.15 -24.45
C SER A 17 -7.53 -5.67 -23.36
N THR A 18 -8.05 -6.46 -22.41
CA THR A 18 -7.24 -7.13 -21.38
C THR A 18 -6.06 -7.87 -21.99
N ALA A 19 -6.28 -8.65 -23.07
CA ALA A 19 -5.22 -9.39 -23.74
C ALA A 19 -4.15 -8.49 -24.38
N ASP A 20 -4.56 -7.39 -24.98
CA ASP A 20 -3.63 -6.43 -25.59
C ASP A 20 -2.81 -5.70 -24.53
N MET A 21 -3.44 -5.27 -23.44
CA MET A 21 -2.76 -4.63 -22.33
C MET A 21 -1.75 -5.59 -21.65
N GLU A 22 -2.12 -6.85 -21.43
CA GLU A 22 -1.18 -7.88 -20.95
C GLU A 22 0.02 -8.04 -21.89
N ALA A 23 -0.19 -8.11 -23.22
CA ALA A 23 0.88 -8.23 -24.20
C ALA A 23 1.85 -7.03 -24.16
N VAL A 24 1.31 -5.82 -24.09
CA VAL A 24 2.11 -4.58 -24.00
C VAL A 24 2.90 -4.55 -22.69
N MET A 25 2.26 -4.85 -21.56
CA MET A 25 2.94 -4.89 -20.27
C MET A 25 4.07 -5.93 -20.26
N ARG A 26 3.86 -7.12 -20.83
CA ARG A 26 4.94 -8.13 -20.97
C ARG A 26 6.10 -7.59 -21.82
N THR A 27 5.80 -6.94 -22.92
CA THR A 27 6.83 -6.31 -23.80
C THR A 27 7.67 -5.29 -23.02
N ILE A 28 7.02 -4.44 -22.21
CA ILE A 28 7.71 -3.45 -21.38
C ILE A 28 8.54 -4.15 -20.29
N MET A 29 7.90 -5.03 -19.51
CA MET A 29 8.51 -5.63 -18.32
C MET A 29 9.61 -6.66 -18.64
N THR A 30 9.66 -7.18 -19.87
CA THR A 30 10.76 -8.04 -20.35
C THR A 30 11.87 -7.28 -21.09
N GLY A 31 11.77 -5.95 -21.18
CA GLY A 31 12.79 -5.09 -21.78
C GLY A 31 12.83 -5.12 -23.31
N GLN A 32 11.74 -5.53 -23.95
CA GLN A 32 11.62 -5.55 -25.41
C GLN A 32 11.16 -4.22 -25.99
N ALA A 33 10.61 -3.32 -25.17
CA ALA A 33 10.22 -1.97 -25.56
C ALA A 33 11.39 -0.98 -25.40
N THR A 34 11.51 -0.05 -26.33
CA THR A 34 12.47 1.07 -26.21
C THR A 34 11.99 2.09 -25.16
N PRO A 35 12.90 2.91 -24.57
CA PRO A 35 12.50 3.99 -23.66
C PRO A 35 11.47 4.96 -24.27
N ALA A 36 11.60 5.29 -25.56
CA ALA A 36 10.65 6.15 -26.27
C ALA A 36 9.26 5.51 -26.39
N GLN A 37 9.19 4.22 -26.66
CA GLN A 37 7.92 3.48 -26.72
C GLN A 37 7.26 3.40 -25.34
N ILE A 38 8.03 3.14 -24.28
CA ILE A 38 7.51 3.12 -22.91
C ILE A 38 6.97 4.50 -22.54
N GLY A 39 7.73 5.56 -22.78
CA GLY A 39 7.29 6.93 -22.49
C GLY A 39 6.04 7.31 -23.28
N GLY A 40 6.02 7.07 -24.59
CA GLY A 40 4.87 7.35 -25.44
C GLY A 40 3.61 6.60 -25.04
N PHE A 41 3.74 5.31 -24.68
CA PHE A 41 2.62 4.51 -24.21
C PHE A 41 2.07 5.02 -22.87
N LEU A 42 2.93 5.26 -21.88
CA LEU A 42 2.50 5.70 -20.55
C LEU A 42 1.84 7.09 -20.58
N VAL A 43 2.37 8.02 -21.39
CA VAL A 43 1.79 9.35 -21.54
C VAL A 43 0.46 9.28 -22.31
N GLY A 44 0.40 8.51 -23.39
CA GLY A 44 -0.85 8.31 -24.14
C GLY A 44 -1.94 7.69 -23.29
N LEU A 45 -1.62 6.64 -22.52
CA LEU A 45 -2.54 5.98 -21.61
C LEU A 45 -3.04 6.93 -20.52
N ARG A 46 -2.14 7.73 -19.92
CA ARG A 46 -2.49 8.76 -18.93
C ARG A 46 -3.40 9.85 -19.50
N MET A 47 -3.16 10.29 -20.74
CA MET A 47 -3.99 11.32 -21.42
C MET A 47 -5.37 10.78 -21.82
N LYS A 48 -5.46 9.49 -22.12
CA LYS A 48 -6.73 8.80 -22.35
C LYS A 48 -7.52 8.67 -21.04
N GLY A 49 -6.85 8.35 -19.96
CA GLY A 49 -7.38 7.84 -18.71
C GLY A 49 -7.35 6.30 -18.71
N GLU A 50 -6.74 5.73 -17.69
CA GLU A 50 -6.61 4.28 -17.50
C GLU A 50 -7.99 3.66 -17.16
N SER A 51 -8.42 2.63 -17.88
CA SER A 51 -9.62 1.86 -17.52
C SER A 51 -9.31 0.82 -16.43
N VAL A 52 -10.37 0.39 -15.72
CA VAL A 52 -10.26 -0.67 -14.69
C VAL A 52 -9.64 -1.94 -15.28
N ASP A 53 -10.07 -2.35 -16.47
CA ASP A 53 -9.58 -3.56 -17.14
C ASP A 53 -8.11 -3.44 -17.54
N GLU A 54 -7.68 -2.27 -18.00
CA GLU A 54 -6.27 -2.00 -18.31
C GLU A 54 -5.38 -2.05 -17.05
N ILE A 55 -5.84 -1.45 -15.95
CA ILE A 55 -5.10 -1.49 -14.68
C ILE A 55 -5.02 -2.93 -14.15
N ALA A 56 -6.13 -3.66 -14.17
CA ALA A 56 -6.17 -5.06 -13.73
C ALA A 56 -5.24 -5.96 -14.55
N ALA A 57 -5.27 -5.82 -15.89
CA ALA A 57 -4.38 -6.54 -16.80
C ALA A 57 -2.90 -6.25 -16.54
N ALA A 58 -2.56 -4.97 -16.33
CA ALA A 58 -1.20 -4.56 -16.02
C ALA A 58 -0.72 -5.12 -14.66
N ALA A 59 -1.56 -5.03 -13.63
CA ALA A 59 -1.27 -5.57 -12.30
C ALA A 59 -1.08 -7.09 -12.33
N LYS A 60 -1.91 -7.81 -13.09
CA LYS A 60 -1.79 -9.26 -13.28
C LYS A 60 -0.42 -9.64 -13.85
N VAL A 61 0.03 -8.99 -14.91
CA VAL A 61 1.36 -9.25 -15.49
C VAL A 61 2.48 -8.96 -14.49
N MET A 62 2.38 -7.89 -13.71
CA MET A 62 3.37 -7.58 -12.67
C MET A 62 3.37 -8.62 -11.55
N ARG A 63 2.20 -9.11 -11.11
CA ARG A 63 2.09 -10.21 -10.12
C ARG A 63 2.71 -11.52 -10.64
N GLU A 64 2.52 -11.83 -11.92
CA GLU A 64 3.11 -13.04 -12.55
C GLU A 64 4.64 -12.97 -12.64
N LEU A 65 5.21 -11.78 -12.84
CA LEU A 65 6.65 -11.56 -12.97
C LEU A 65 7.34 -11.25 -11.63
N ALA A 66 6.59 -11.11 -10.56
CA ALA A 66 7.14 -10.83 -9.24
C ALA A 66 7.83 -12.07 -8.64
N THR A 67 8.90 -11.83 -7.87
CA THR A 67 9.47 -12.84 -6.98
C THR A 67 8.53 -13.04 -5.81
N ARG A 68 7.80 -14.15 -5.78
CA ARG A 68 6.77 -14.43 -4.79
C ARG A 68 7.34 -14.72 -3.42
N VAL A 69 6.50 -14.41 -2.41
CA VAL A 69 6.70 -14.83 -1.02
C VAL A 69 5.52 -15.74 -0.66
N ASP A 70 5.79 -17.02 -0.46
CA ASP A 70 4.74 -17.99 -0.15
C ASP A 70 4.42 -17.95 1.34
N ILE A 71 3.24 -17.47 1.67
CA ILE A 71 2.73 -17.33 3.04
C ILE A 71 1.39 -18.06 3.12
N GLY A 72 1.36 -19.14 3.90
CA GLY A 72 0.11 -19.83 4.19
C GLY A 72 -0.63 -19.21 5.37
N GLY A 73 -1.89 -19.61 5.55
CA GLY A 73 -2.71 -19.25 6.72
C GLY A 73 -3.71 -18.13 6.49
N MET A 74 -4.55 -17.90 7.50
CA MET A 74 -5.62 -16.89 7.50
C MET A 74 -5.09 -15.51 7.94
N HIS A 75 -5.92 -14.49 7.79
CA HIS A 75 -5.68 -13.12 8.28
C HIS A 75 -4.49 -12.41 7.63
N LEU A 76 -4.11 -12.82 6.38
CA LEU A 76 -3.05 -12.15 5.63
C LEU A 76 -3.57 -10.83 5.07
N VAL A 77 -2.88 -9.73 5.38
CA VAL A 77 -3.27 -8.38 4.99
C VAL A 77 -2.05 -7.54 4.56
N ASP A 78 -2.26 -6.61 3.63
CA ASP A 78 -1.29 -5.55 3.29
C ASP A 78 -1.83 -4.18 3.72
N THR A 79 -0.92 -3.27 4.07
CA THR A 79 -1.21 -1.86 4.36
C THR A 79 -0.32 -0.99 3.48
N CYS A 80 -0.71 -0.78 2.25
CA CYS A 80 0.11 -0.10 1.26
C CYS A 80 -0.71 0.98 0.53
N GLY A 81 -0.27 2.23 0.56
CA GLY A 81 -0.84 3.33 -0.22
C GLY A 81 -0.11 3.55 -1.55
N THR A 82 -0.72 4.35 -2.42
CA THR A 82 -0.10 4.81 -3.67
C THR A 82 1.02 5.80 -3.43
N GLY A 83 1.02 6.45 -2.27
CA GLY A 83 1.88 7.58 -1.98
C GLY A 83 1.56 8.81 -2.82
N GLY A 84 2.35 9.86 -2.63
CA GLY A 84 2.25 11.04 -3.47
C GLY A 84 1.14 12.03 -3.07
N ASP A 85 0.62 11.92 -1.88
CA ASP A 85 -0.35 12.84 -1.27
C ASP A 85 0.26 14.23 -0.94
N GLY A 86 1.59 14.29 -0.77
CA GLY A 86 2.30 15.52 -0.45
C GLY A 86 2.17 15.97 1.01
N ALA A 87 1.56 15.17 1.88
CA ALA A 87 1.25 15.55 3.25
C ALA A 87 2.47 15.54 4.19
N SER A 88 3.57 14.89 3.79
CA SER A 88 4.80 14.76 4.60
C SER A 88 4.56 14.24 6.02
N THR A 89 3.55 13.40 6.21
CA THR A 89 3.25 12.77 7.50
C THR A 89 4.26 11.68 7.83
N PHE A 90 4.32 11.28 9.13
CA PHE A 90 5.08 10.09 9.51
C PHE A 90 4.51 8.83 8.85
N ASN A 91 5.26 7.72 8.87
CA ASN A 91 4.87 6.50 8.18
C ASN A 91 3.73 5.75 8.91
N ILE A 92 2.51 6.28 8.76
CA ILE A 92 1.27 5.81 9.40
C ILE A 92 1.02 4.35 9.07
N SER A 93 1.04 3.97 7.79
CA SER A 93 0.79 2.58 7.36
C SER A 93 1.84 1.59 7.89
N THR A 94 3.10 2.05 8.14
CA THR A 94 4.13 1.21 8.76
C THR A 94 3.85 0.97 10.24
N ALA A 95 3.47 2.01 10.98
CA ALA A 95 3.04 1.87 12.38
C ALA A 95 1.80 0.98 12.48
N SER A 96 0.81 1.20 11.61
CA SER A 96 -0.44 0.44 11.54
C SER A 96 -0.21 -1.04 11.24
N ALA A 97 0.75 -1.37 10.37
CA ALA A 97 1.16 -2.75 10.08
C ALA A 97 1.63 -3.49 11.33
N ILE A 98 2.45 -2.84 12.16
CA ILE A 98 2.99 -3.41 13.40
C ILE A 98 1.88 -3.59 14.45
N VAL A 99 0.97 -2.61 14.59
CA VAL A 99 -0.18 -2.71 15.51
C VAL A 99 -1.14 -3.82 15.04
N ALA A 100 -1.43 -3.94 13.75
CA ALA A 100 -2.27 -5.00 13.22
C ALA A 100 -1.65 -6.39 13.43
N ALA A 101 -0.34 -6.54 13.26
CA ALA A 101 0.37 -7.77 13.57
C ALA A 101 0.30 -8.12 15.06
N ALA A 102 0.48 -7.13 15.95
CA ALA A 102 0.34 -7.28 17.38
C ALA A 102 -1.08 -7.68 17.82
N ALA A 103 -2.10 -7.36 17.00
CA ALA A 103 -3.49 -7.79 17.19
C ALA A 103 -3.75 -9.22 16.70
N GLY A 104 -2.82 -9.85 15.98
CA GLY A 104 -2.91 -11.21 15.46
C GLY A 104 -3.07 -11.32 13.94
N ALA A 105 -3.02 -10.21 13.19
CA ALA A 105 -2.97 -10.26 11.74
C ALA A 105 -1.60 -10.79 11.25
N ARG A 106 -1.59 -11.34 10.05
CA ARG A 106 -0.36 -11.65 9.30
C ARG A 106 -0.14 -10.57 8.28
N VAL A 107 0.79 -9.68 8.54
CA VAL A 107 0.98 -8.50 7.70
C VAL A 107 2.13 -8.72 6.73
N ALA A 108 1.80 -8.81 5.44
CA ALA A 108 2.76 -8.80 4.34
C ALA A 108 2.89 -7.36 3.81
N LYS A 109 3.62 -6.51 4.53
CA LYS A 109 3.70 -5.10 4.17
C LYS A 109 4.56 -4.89 2.94
N HIS A 110 3.92 -4.57 1.81
CA HIS A 110 4.61 -4.14 0.59
C HIS A 110 5.00 -2.67 0.70
N GLY A 111 6.22 -2.33 0.30
CA GLY A 111 6.66 -0.95 0.40
C GLY A 111 7.99 -0.65 -0.30
N ASN A 112 8.34 0.64 -0.35
CA ASN A 112 9.52 1.14 -1.03
C ASN A 112 10.16 2.30 -0.26
N ARG A 113 11.31 2.77 -0.74
CA ARG A 113 11.88 4.07 -0.37
C ARG A 113 11.02 5.18 -0.94
N SER A 114 11.10 6.35 -0.30
CA SER A 114 10.40 7.53 -0.80
C SER A 114 10.92 7.96 -2.18
N VAL A 115 9.99 8.42 -3.02
CA VAL A 115 10.30 9.09 -4.29
C VAL A 115 9.92 10.56 -4.23
N SER A 116 8.91 10.92 -3.45
CA SER A 116 8.32 12.27 -3.40
C SER A 116 8.02 12.78 -1.99
N SER A 117 8.05 11.94 -0.96
CA SER A 117 7.82 12.31 0.44
C SER A 117 9.13 12.40 1.25
N SER A 118 9.04 12.85 2.49
CA SER A 118 10.18 13.02 3.41
C SER A 118 10.84 11.68 3.79
N SER A 119 10.07 10.58 3.85
CA SER A 119 10.58 9.23 4.09
C SER A 119 9.60 8.16 3.61
N GLY A 120 10.09 7.09 2.99
CA GLY A 120 9.31 5.91 2.65
C GLY A 120 9.30 4.87 3.79
N SER A 121 8.47 3.84 3.64
CA SER A 121 8.42 2.74 4.62
C SER A 121 9.76 2.02 4.78
N ALA A 122 10.52 1.84 3.70
CA ALA A 122 11.85 1.25 3.76
C ALA A 122 12.84 2.13 4.52
N ASP A 123 12.78 3.46 4.32
CA ASP A 123 13.72 4.39 4.98
C ASP A 123 13.53 4.39 6.50
N VAL A 124 12.28 4.39 6.98
CA VAL A 124 11.99 4.37 8.42
C VAL A 124 12.28 3.01 9.06
N LEU A 125 12.03 1.91 8.35
CA LEU A 125 12.36 0.57 8.86
C LEU A 125 13.88 0.34 8.94
N GLU A 126 14.63 0.83 7.96
CA GLU A 126 16.10 0.81 7.99
C GLU A 126 16.65 1.66 9.13
N ALA A 127 16.12 2.88 9.35
CA ALA A 127 16.45 3.71 10.50
C ALA A 127 16.10 3.05 11.85
N ALA A 128 15.09 2.19 11.85
CA ALA A 128 14.69 1.37 12.99
C ALA A 128 15.64 0.20 13.29
N GLY A 129 16.51 -0.14 12.33
CA GLY A 129 17.40 -1.30 12.41
C GLY A 129 16.82 -2.59 11.86
N VAL A 130 15.70 -2.54 11.12
CA VAL A 130 15.14 -3.70 10.42
C VAL A 130 15.99 -3.97 9.17
N LYS A 131 16.40 -5.22 8.99
CA LYS A 131 17.11 -5.66 7.78
C LYS A 131 16.12 -5.78 6.62
N LEU A 132 16.38 -5.07 5.51
CA LEU A 132 15.49 -5.02 4.35
C LEU A 132 15.84 -6.02 3.25
N ASP A 133 17.09 -6.45 3.17
CA ASP A 133 17.62 -7.35 2.13
C ASP A 133 17.40 -8.83 2.47
N LEU A 134 16.17 -9.17 2.83
CA LEU A 134 15.77 -10.54 3.15
C LEU A 134 15.33 -11.31 1.90
N THR A 135 15.67 -12.59 1.85
CA THR A 135 15.11 -13.51 0.85
C THR A 135 13.60 -13.73 1.08
N PRO A 136 12.84 -14.18 0.06
CA PRO A 136 11.42 -14.50 0.24
C PRO A 136 11.13 -15.44 1.43
N ALA A 137 11.97 -16.45 1.62
CA ALA A 137 11.81 -17.38 2.74
C ALA A 137 12.05 -16.72 4.11
N GLN A 138 13.00 -15.81 4.20
CA GLN A 138 13.27 -15.04 5.42
C GLN A 138 12.13 -14.05 5.74
N VAL A 139 11.56 -13.40 4.71
CA VAL A 139 10.36 -12.55 4.88
C VAL A 139 9.19 -13.39 5.37
N ALA A 140 8.95 -14.56 4.79
CA ALA A 140 7.90 -15.48 5.24
C ALA A 140 8.12 -15.88 6.70
N ALA A 141 9.36 -16.20 7.09
CA ALA A 141 9.71 -16.53 8.47
C ALA A 141 9.44 -15.38 9.45
N CYS A 142 9.70 -14.12 9.08
CA CYS A 142 9.33 -12.95 9.89
C CYS A 142 7.81 -12.89 10.10
N ILE A 143 7.00 -13.09 9.04
CA ILE A 143 5.55 -13.08 9.15
C ILE A 143 5.05 -14.23 10.04
N ASP A 144 5.63 -15.42 9.90
CA ASP A 144 5.25 -16.60 10.68
C ASP A 144 5.58 -16.45 12.17
N GLN A 145 6.72 -15.86 12.50
CA GLN A 145 7.21 -15.76 13.89
C GLN A 145 6.74 -14.51 14.61
N VAL A 146 6.63 -13.39 13.89
CA VAL A 146 6.36 -12.06 14.47
C VAL A 146 4.99 -11.52 14.08
N GLY A 147 4.39 -12.04 13.00
CA GLY A 147 3.14 -11.55 12.45
C GLY A 147 3.34 -10.48 11.37
N VAL A 148 4.54 -9.96 11.15
CA VAL A 148 4.80 -8.92 10.13
C VAL A 148 6.13 -9.16 9.42
N GLY A 149 6.15 -8.95 8.11
CA GLY A 149 7.34 -8.92 7.28
C GLY A 149 7.27 -7.81 6.25
N PHE A 150 8.43 -7.27 5.90
CA PHE A 150 8.53 -6.18 4.92
C PHE A 150 8.96 -6.73 3.56
N LEU A 151 8.12 -6.51 2.55
CA LEU A 151 8.38 -6.89 1.16
C LEU A 151 8.91 -5.68 0.41
N PHE A 152 10.23 -5.57 0.36
CA PHE A 152 10.92 -4.44 -0.27
C PHE A 152 10.77 -4.51 -1.80
N ALA A 153 9.98 -3.60 -2.38
CA ALA A 153 9.58 -3.64 -3.79
C ALA A 153 10.71 -3.88 -4.81
N PRO A 154 11.91 -3.27 -4.70
CA PRO A 154 13.01 -3.53 -5.64
C PRO A 154 13.49 -4.98 -5.68
N GLN A 155 13.37 -5.73 -4.59
CA GLN A 155 13.79 -7.13 -4.54
C GLN A 155 12.79 -8.09 -5.20
N HIS A 156 11.50 -7.72 -5.14
CA HIS A 156 10.43 -8.57 -5.66
C HIS A 156 10.05 -8.24 -7.11
N HIS A 157 10.27 -7.00 -7.56
CA HIS A 157 9.87 -6.50 -8.87
C HIS A 157 11.08 -6.14 -9.74
N SER A 158 12.00 -7.08 -9.94
CA SER A 158 13.23 -6.85 -10.73
C SER A 158 12.96 -6.40 -12.17
N ALA A 159 11.83 -6.78 -12.76
CA ALA A 159 11.39 -6.37 -14.09
C ALA A 159 11.14 -4.86 -14.21
N MET A 160 10.86 -4.17 -13.10
CA MET A 160 10.68 -2.71 -13.06
C MET A 160 11.91 -1.94 -13.56
N LYS A 161 13.11 -2.53 -13.53
CA LYS A 161 14.34 -1.90 -14.07
C LYS A 161 14.18 -1.37 -15.49
N HIS A 162 13.33 -1.98 -16.30
CA HIS A 162 13.08 -1.56 -17.69
C HIS A 162 12.20 -0.31 -17.80
N ALA A 163 11.36 -0.03 -16.81
CA ALA A 163 10.46 1.13 -16.79
C ALA A 163 10.98 2.31 -15.95
N ILE A 164 11.97 2.10 -15.07
CA ILE A 164 12.46 3.13 -14.14
C ILE A 164 13.08 4.32 -14.87
N GLY A 165 13.87 4.11 -15.92
CA GLY A 165 14.52 5.17 -16.70
C GLY A 165 13.50 6.17 -17.25
N PRO A 166 12.60 5.73 -18.16
CA PRO A 166 11.55 6.59 -18.70
C PRO A 166 10.72 7.30 -17.63
N ARG A 167 10.33 6.61 -16.55
CA ARG A 167 9.55 7.21 -15.45
C ARG A 167 10.30 8.35 -14.74
N LYS A 168 11.60 8.17 -14.47
CA LYS A 168 12.43 9.21 -13.84
C LYS A 168 12.62 10.43 -14.74
N GLU A 169 12.73 10.23 -16.06
CA GLU A 169 12.91 11.31 -17.03
C GLU A 169 11.63 12.12 -17.21
N MET A 170 10.48 11.44 -17.33
CA MET A 170 9.18 12.09 -17.53
C MET A 170 8.70 12.91 -16.32
N ARG A 171 9.00 12.48 -15.09
CA ARG A 171 8.57 13.14 -13.84
C ARG A 171 7.07 13.42 -13.73
N VAL A 172 6.25 12.59 -14.36
CA VAL A 172 4.79 12.66 -14.28
C VAL A 172 4.24 11.37 -13.68
N ARG A 173 3.05 11.45 -13.10
CA ARG A 173 2.32 10.26 -12.66
C ARG A 173 1.84 9.47 -13.87
N THR A 174 1.99 8.16 -13.80
CA THR A 174 1.58 7.21 -14.84
C THR A 174 0.89 6.03 -14.19
N LEU A 175 0.39 5.09 -14.99
CA LEU A 175 -0.15 3.81 -14.54
C LEU A 175 0.69 3.17 -13.41
N PHE A 176 2.01 3.22 -13.49
CA PHE A 176 2.90 2.63 -12.46
C PHE A 176 2.76 3.23 -11.06
N ASN A 177 2.14 4.40 -10.91
CA ASN A 177 1.85 4.95 -9.58
C ASN A 177 0.64 4.27 -8.93
N LEU A 178 -0.23 3.65 -9.71
CA LEU A 178 -1.37 2.86 -9.23
C LEU A 178 -0.99 1.40 -8.98
N LEU A 179 -0.04 0.86 -9.77
CA LEU A 179 0.27 -0.57 -9.77
C LEU A 179 1.00 -1.08 -8.52
N GLY A 180 1.77 -0.21 -7.84
CA GLY A 180 2.55 -0.63 -6.67
C GLY A 180 1.72 -1.40 -5.63
N PRO A 181 0.66 -0.80 -5.06
CA PRO A 181 -0.17 -1.45 -4.06
C PRO A 181 -0.96 -2.67 -4.57
N LEU A 182 -1.18 -2.75 -5.89
CA LEU A 182 -1.93 -3.85 -6.51
C LEU A 182 -1.10 -5.13 -6.74
N THR A 183 0.20 -5.07 -6.45
CA THR A 183 1.15 -6.12 -6.87
C THR A 183 1.94 -6.72 -5.71
N ASN A 184 1.29 -6.84 -4.53
CA ASN A 184 1.91 -7.44 -3.36
C ASN A 184 2.46 -8.85 -3.68
N PRO A 185 3.78 -9.10 -3.46
CA PRO A 185 4.43 -10.37 -3.79
C PRO A 185 3.92 -11.58 -3.01
N ALA A 186 3.30 -11.36 -1.84
CA ALA A 186 2.68 -12.41 -1.05
C ALA A 186 1.25 -12.75 -1.51
N GLY A 187 0.69 -11.98 -2.46
CA GLY A 187 -0.67 -12.18 -2.93
C GLY A 187 -1.72 -12.00 -1.82
N ALA A 188 -1.47 -11.07 -0.88
CA ALA A 188 -2.38 -10.82 0.23
C ALA A 188 -3.82 -10.60 -0.26
N PRO A 189 -4.79 -11.42 0.19
CA PRO A 189 -6.17 -11.31 -0.25
C PRO A 189 -6.90 -10.11 0.38
N ASN A 190 -6.37 -9.61 1.49
CA ASN A 190 -6.96 -8.50 2.22
C ASN A 190 -6.00 -7.30 2.21
N GLN A 191 -6.57 -6.07 2.20
CA GLN A 191 -5.74 -4.88 2.09
C GLN A 191 -6.44 -3.63 2.61
N VAL A 192 -5.67 -2.71 3.21
CA VAL A 192 -6.04 -1.30 3.31
C VAL A 192 -5.18 -0.54 2.32
N LEU A 193 -5.82 0.05 1.30
CA LEU A 193 -5.18 0.74 0.19
C LEU A 193 -5.51 2.22 0.23
N GLY A 194 -4.56 3.06 0.58
CA GLY A 194 -4.68 4.50 0.43
C GLY A 194 -4.41 4.98 -1.00
N VAL A 195 -5.21 5.92 -1.50
CA VAL A 195 -5.06 6.47 -2.85
C VAL A 195 -4.92 7.98 -2.85
N PHE A 196 -4.06 8.52 -3.72
CA PHE A 196 -3.74 9.94 -3.79
C PHE A 196 -4.86 10.84 -4.34
N ALA A 197 -5.96 10.27 -4.83
CA ALA A 197 -7.09 11.03 -5.38
C ALA A 197 -8.40 10.24 -5.22
N ALA A 198 -9.47 10.97 -4.92
CA ALA A 198 -10.80 10.40 -4.68
C ALA A 198 -11.36 9.60 -5.86
N ASP A 199 -11.01 10.00 -7.09
CA ASP A 199 -11.47 9.33 -8.32
C ASP A 199 -10.96 7.89 -8.45
N TRP A 200 -9.93 7.50 -7.67
CA TRP A 200 -9.38 6.14 -7.68
C TRP A 200 -9.97 5.22 -6.60
N VAL A 201 -10.80 5.74 -5.69
CA VAL A 201 -11.33 4.94 -4.57
C VAL A 201 -12.16 3.76 -5.09
N GLU A 202 -13.20 4.00 -5.87
CA GLU A 202 -14.04 2.95 -6.42
C GLU A 202 -13.34 2.14 -7.53
N PRO A 203 -12.66 2.76 -8.53
CA PRO A 203 -12.00 2.00 -9.59
C PRO A 203 -10.94 1.01 -9.07
N LEU A 204 -10.14 1.36 -8.05
CA LEU A 204 -9.14 0.42 -7.52
C LEU A 204 -9.74 -0.69 -6.67
N ALA A 205 -10.89 -0.46 -6.02
CA ALA A 205 -11.64 -1.54 -5.38
C ALA A 205 -12.14 -2.55 -6.43
N GLU A 206 -12.63 -2.06 -7.58
CA GLU A 206 -13.05 -2.90 -8.70
C GLU A 206 -11.88 -3.66 -9.32
N VAL A 207 -10.71 -3.02 -9.50
CA VAL A 207 -9.48 -3.69 -9.94
C VAL A 207 -9.10 -4.82 -8.98
N LEU A 208 -9.12 -4.57 -7.67
CA LEU A 208 -8.78 -5.57 -6.66
C LEU A 208 -9.80 -6.73 -6.64
N ARG A 209 -11.09 -6.43 -6.85
CA ARG A 209 -12.13 -7.46 -7.04
C ARG A 209 -11.82 -8.36 -8.23
N GLN A 210 -11.45 -7.80 -9.39
CA GLN A 210 -11.06 -8.56 -10.58
C GLN A 210 -9.78 -9.38 -10.36
N LEU A 211 -8.86 -8.89 -9.52
CA LEU A 211 -7.63 -9.59 -9.16
C LEU A 211 -7.83 -10.67 -8.09
N GLY A 212 -9.07 -10.87 -7.62
CA GLY A 212 -9.44 -11.94 -6.67
C GLY A 212 -9.17 -11.60 -5.20
N SER A 213 -9.11 -10.32 -4.84
CA SER A 213 -9.04 -9.90 -3.44
C SER A 213 -10.37 -10.20 -2.71
N GLU A 214 -10.30 -10.44 -1.40
CA GLU A 214 -11.43 -10.89 -0.57
C GLU A 214 -12.03 -9.74 0.25
N HIS A 215 -11.21 -9.05 1.06
CA HIS A 215 -11.66 -7.95 1.89
C HIS A 215 -10.69 -6.77 1.80
N VAL A 216 -11.14 -5.68 1.20
CA VAL A 216 -10.29 -4.52 0.92
C VAL A 216 -11.02 -3.23 1.30
N LEU A 217 -10.31 -2.31 1.93
CA LEU A 217 -10.74 -0.93 2.10
C LEU A 217 -9.83 -0.04 1.24
N VAL A 218 -10.37 0.53 0.16
CA VAL A 218 -9.69 1.59 -0.61
C VAL A 218 -10.12 2.93 -0.07
N VAL A 219 -9.17 3.76 0.37
CA VAL A 219 -9.45 4.97 1.14
C VAL A 219 -8.79 6.20 0.55
N HIS A 220 -9.47 7.36 0.68
CA HIS A 220 -8.95 8.68 0.37
C HIS A 220 -9.60 9.72 1.25
N ALA A 221 -8.81 10.51 1.96
CA ALA A 221 -9.32 11.55 2.84
C ALA A 221 -9.54 12.88 2.10
N GLU A 222 -10.51 13.67 2.57
CA GLU A 222 -10.87 14.95 1.95
C GLU A 222 -9.77 16.02 2.06
N ASP A 223 -8.83 15.86 2.99
CA ASP A 223 -7.61 16.67 3.11
C ASP A 223 -6.48 16.24 2.15
N GLY A 224 -6.72 15.23 1.33
CA GLY A 224 -5.81 14.72 0.31
C GLY A 224 -4.92 13.56 0.76
N LEU A 225 -5.00 13.15 2.02
CA LEU A 225 -4.18 12.06 2.58
C LEU A 225 -4.57 10.70 1.96
N ASP A 226 -3.59 9.88 1.62
CA ASP A 226 -3.77 8.49 1.16
C ASP A 226 -3.82 7.49 2.33
N GLU A 227 -4.50 7.89 3.42
CA GLU A 227 -4.75 7.10 4.65
C GLU A 227 -6.14 7.47 5.20
N ILE A 228 -6.62 6.77 6.21
CA ILE A 228 -7.78 7.23 6.99
C ILE A 228 -7.32 8.40 7.86
N SER A 229 -7.83 9.61 7.58
CA SER A 229 -7.36 10.83 8.21
C SER A 229 -7.91 11.03 9.62
N ILE A 230 -7.09 11.69 10.47
CA ILE A 230 -7.53 12.24 11.76
C ILE A 230 -8.04 13.68 11.61
N ALA A 231 -7.83 14.35 10.49
CA ALA A 231 -8.18 15.75 10.28
C ALA A 231 -9.47 15.94 9.49
N ALA A 232 -9.84 14.99 8.64
CA ALA A 232 -10.92 15.12 7.68
C ALA A 232 -11.76 13.84 7.57
N ALA A 233 -12.89 13.94 6.87
CA ALA A 233 -13.66 12.78 6.46
C ALA A 233 -12.87 11.96 5.44
N THR A 234 -13.04 10.64 5.44
CA THR A 234 -12.37 9.71 4.53
C THR A 234 -13.41 8.93 3.74
N ARG A 235 -13.30 8.97 2.41
CA ARG A 235 -14.10 8.13 1.51
C ARG A 235 -13.54 6.73 1.51
N VAL A 236 -14.44 5.74 1.54
CA VAL A 236 -14.10 4.32 1.56
C VAL A 236 -14.87 3.61 0.46
N ALA A 237 -14.17 2.80 -0.33
CA ALA A 237 -14.77 1.73 -1.11
C ALA A 237 -14.35 0.40 -0.47
N GLU A 238 -15.30 -0.28 0.12
CA GLU A 238 -15.08 -1.56 0.78
C GLU A 238 -15.51 -2.70 -0.14
N LEU A 239 -14.56 -3.54 -0.51
CA LEU A 239 -14.81 -4.83 -1.12
C LEU A 239 -14.93 -5.87 -0.02
N SER A 240 -16.08 -6.52 0.07
CA SER A 240 -16.31 -7.66 0.98
C SER A 240 -17.33 -8.59 0.33
N ASP A 241 -17.11 -9.90 0.42
CA ASP A 241 -17.98 -10.92 -0.19
C ASP A 241 -18.29 -10.66 -1.68
N GLY A 242 -17.30 -10.16 -2.42
CA GLY A 242 -17.40 -9.85 -3.85
C GLY A 242 -18.23 -8.62 -4.19
N LYS A 243 -18.71 -7.86 -3.19
CA LYS A 243 -19.48 -6.62 -3.35
C LYS A 243 -18.66 -5.41 -2.93
N ILE A 244 -18.85 -4.30 -3.65
CA ILE A 244 -18.25 -3.03 -3.31
C ILE A 244 -19.33 -2.12 -2.72
N THR A 245 -19.04 -1.57 -1.54
CA THR A 245 -19.90 -0.60 -0.84
C THR A 245 -19.13 0.70 -0.65
N LEU A 246 -19.77 1.82 -1.01
CA LEU A 246 -19.19 3.16 -0.86
C LEU A 246 -19.78 3.84 0.37
N TYR A 247 -18.93 4.38 1.22
CA TYR A 247 -19.34 5.16 2.38
C TYR A 247 -18.26 6.17 2.79
N THR A 248 -18.58 7.01 3.75
CA THR A 248 -17.64 7.99 4.33
C THR A 248 -17.57 7.76 5.82
N ILE A 249 -16.38 7.87 6.37
CA ILE A 249 -16.12 7.79 7.81
C ILE A 249 -15.41 9.05 8.29
N THR A 250 -15.58 9.35 9.56
CA THR A 250 -14.93 10.47 10.26
C THR A 250 -14.26 9.98 11.54
N PRO A 251 -13.27 10.69 12.09
CA PRO A 251 -12.70 10.32 13.40
C PRO A 251 -13.73 10.22 14.51
N GLU A 252 -14.76 11.06 14.46
CA GLU A 252 -15.84 11.12 15.44
C GLU A 252 -16.69 9.85 15.49
N ASP A 253 -16.83 9.12 14.37
CA ASP A 253 -17.54 7.83 14.31
C ASP A 253 -16.88 6.77 15.21
N PHE A 254 -15.61 6.97 15.58
CA PHE A 254 -14.82 6.10 16.45
C PHE A 254 -14.50 6.74 17.81
N GLY A 255 -15.16 7.85 18.15
CA GLY A 255 -14.95 8.56 19.41
C GLY A 255 -13.64 9.34 19.50
N LEU A 256 -12.96 9.55 18.36
CA LEU A 256 -11.73 10.33 18.27
C LEU A 256 -12.03 11.79 17.92
N GLN A 257 -11.13 12.69 18.31
CA GLN A 257 -11.24 14.11 17.99
C GLN A 257 -10.38 14.44 16.77
N ARG A 258 -10.87 15.33 15.91
CA ARG A 258 -10.07 15.84 14.80
C ARG A 258 -8.85 16.60 15.29
N ALA A 259 -7.76 16.43 14.57
CA ALA A 259 -6.52 17.14 14.80
C ALA A 259 -5.91 17.57 13.46
N ASP A 260 -5.18 18.70 13.47
CA ASP A 260 -4.50 19.21 12.28
C ASP A 260 -3.36 18.27 11.86
N LEU A 261 -3.19 18.04 10.56
CA LEU A 261 -2.12 17.19 10.01
C LEU A 261 -0.71 17.70 10.32
N SER A 262 -0.54 18.99 10.59
CA SER A 262 0.75 19.54 11.02
C SER A 262 1.26 18.91 12.32
N ALA A 263 0.37 18.40 13.17
CA ALA A 263 0.74 17.70 14.40
C ALA A 263 1.42 16.33 14.17
N ILE A 264 1.30 15.79 12.97
CA ILE A 264 1.88 14.50 12.57
C ILE A 264 2.83 14.61 11.37
N ALA A 265 3.17 15.84 10.98
CA ALA A 265 4.13 16.12 9.91
C ALA A 265 5.56 15.87 10.38
N VAL A 266 6.41 15.33 9.50
CA VAL A 266 7.81 15.03 9.77
C VAL A 266 8.70 15.43 8.60
N ALA A 267 9.96 15.77 8.90
CA ALA A 267 10.92 16.19 7.88
C ALA A 267 11.81 15.05 7.34
N ASN A 268 11.94 13.94 8.07
CA ASN A 268 12.83 12.83 7.72
C ASN A 268 12.44 11.52 8.43
N ALA A 269 13.17 10.46 8.10
CA ALA A 269 12.93 9.12 8.63
C ALA A 269 13.14 9.03 10.15
N GLU A 270 14.10 9.76 10.71
CA GLU A 270 14.39 9.76 12.15
C GLU A 270 13.23 10.37 12.95
N GLN A 271 12.65 11.47 12.47
CA GLN A 271 11.46 12.06 13.10
C GLN A 271 10.25 11.15 12.96
N SER A 272 10.06 10.53 11.79
CA SER A 272 9.02 9.53 11.58
C SER A 272 9.16 8.36 12.55
N LEU A 273 10.36 7.83 12.71
CA LEU A 273 10.64 6.76 13.67
C LEU A 273 10.38 7.18 15.12
N ALA A 274 10.76 8.39 15.50
CA ALA A 274 10.50 8.91 16.85
C ALA A 274 9.00 8.98 17.13
N MET A 275 8.21 9.43 16.14
CA MET A 275 6.75 9.49 16.25
C MET A 275 6.11 8.08 16.31
N ILE A 276 6.58 7.13 15.51
CA ILE A 276 6.15 5.71 15.59
C ILE A 276 6.41 5.14 16.99
N LYS A 277 7.58 5.39 17.55
CA LYS A 277 7.92 4.94 18.92
C LYS A 277 6.98 5.55 19.97
N SER A 278 6.65 6.85 19.85
CA SER A 278 5.71 7.48 20.77
C SER A 278 4.31 6.84 20.72
N VAL A 279 3.87 6.40 19.54
CA VAL A 279 2.62 5.62 19.39
C VAL A 279 2.72 4.29 20.13
N PHE A 280 3.83 3.56 19.96
CA PHE A 280 4.01 2.26 20.60
C PHE A 280 4.20 2.37 22.13
N ASP A 281 4.62 3.52 22.61
CA ASP A 281 4.70 3.88 24.03
C ASP A 281 3.37 4.44 24.59
N ASP A 282 2.26 4.26 23.83
CA ASP A 282 0.91 4.72 24.17
C ASP A 282 0.81 6.23 24.50
N GLN A 283 1.65 7.08 23.89
CA GLN A 283 1.57 8.51 24.13
C GLN A 283 0.30 9.08 23.49
N PRO A 284 -0.61 9.71 24.28
CA PRO A 284 -1.84 10.29 23.74
C PRO A 284 -1.55 11.39 22.70
N GLY A 285 -2.36 11.45 21.65
CA GLY A 285 -2.29 12.51 20.65
C GLY A 285 -2.60 12.05 19.23
N PRO A 286 -2.56 12.97 18.25
CA PRO A 286 -2.99 12.71 16.89
C PRO A 286 -2.26 11.57 16.19
N ALA A 287 -0.98 11.35 16.50
CA ALA A 287 -0.19 10.25 15.94
C ALA A 287 -0.74 8.88 16.40
N ARG A 288 -1.07 8.74 17.69
CA ARG A 288 -1.69 7.54 18.23
C ARG A 288 -3.06 7.32 17.63
N ASP A 289 -3.86 8.37 17.55
CA ASP A 289 -5.25 8.30 17.09
C ASP A 289 -5.36 7.91 15.62
N ILE A 290 -4.51 8.49 14.73
CA ILE A 290 -4.50 8.11 13.32
C ILE A 290 -4.01 6.67 13.10
N VAL A 291 -3.07 6.18 13.92
CA VAL A 291 -2.64 4.78 13.87
C VAL A 291 -3.76 3.86 14.35
N GLN A 292 -4.54 4.24 15.36
CA GLN A 292 -5.72 3.46 15.77
C GLN A 292 -6.71 3.27 14.61
N LEU A 293 -7.00 4.34 13.84
CA LEU A 293 -7.89 4.28 12.69
C LEU A 293 -7.37 3.32 11.61
N ASN A 294 -6.13 3.52 11.18
CA ASN A 294 -5.56 2.77 10.07
C ASN A 294 -5.19 1.33 10.44
N ALA A 295 -4.69 1.10 11.66
CA ALA A 295 -4.48 -0.26 12.18
C ALA A 295 -5.81 -0.98 12.41
N GLY A 296 -6.83 -0.27 12.91
CA GLY A 296 -8.18 -0.80 13.06
C GLY A 296 -8.77 -1.29 11.75
N ALA A 297 -8.58 -0.50 10.68
CA ALA A 297 -8.98 -0.90 9.33
C ALA A 297 -8.24 -2.16 8.85
N ALA A 298 -6.93 -2.28 9.12
CA ALA A 298 -6.15 -3.46 8.76
C ALA A 298 -6.58 -4.70 9.56
N ILE A 299 -6.89 -4.55 10.85
CA ILE A 299 -7.41 -5.61 11.72
C ILE A 299 -8.77 -6.11 11.21
N TYR A 300 -9.65 -5.18 10.84
CA TYR A 300 -10.96 -5.48 10.26
C TYR A 300 -10.83 -6.17 8.89
N ALA A 301 -10.03 -5.60 7.98
CA ALA A 301 -9.78 -6.20 6.68
C ALA A 301 -9.19 -7.62 6.79
N ALA A 302 -8.33 -7.87 7.78
CA ALA A 302 -7.78 -9.20 8.07
C ALA A 302 -8.83 -10.20 8.62
N GLY A 303 -10.07 -9.77 8.88
CA GLY A 303 -11.14 -10.62 9.40
C GLY A 303 -10.96 -10.99 10.88
N LEU A 304 -10.26 -10.17 11.67
CA LEU A 304 -10.06 -10.38 13.12
C LEU A 304 -11.17 -9.75 13.96
N THR A 305 -11.99 -8.88 13.38
CA THR A 305 -13.13 -8.23 14.03
C THR A 305 -14.32 -8.20 13.08
N ALA A 306 -15.52 -8.06 13.63
CA ALA A 306 -16.76 -8.08 12.86
C ALA A 306 -17.11 -6.71 12.23
N SER A 307 -16.50 -5.63 12.72
CA SER A 307 -16.71 -4.26 12.21
C SER A 307 -15.43 -3.44 12.27
N LEU A 308 -15.41 -2.35 11.49
CA LEU A 308 -14.32 -1.38 11.52
C LEU A 308 -14.19 -0.73 12.90
N ALA A 309 -15.31 -0.43 13.57
CA ALA A 309 -15.31 0.13 14.92
C ALA A 309 -14.66 -0.82 15.95
N ASP A 310 -14.96 -2.12 15.88
CA ASP A 310 -14.30 -3.13 16.72
C ASP A 310 -12.81 -3.22 16.40
N GLY A 311 -12.43 -3.06 15.13
CA GLY A 311 -11.04 -3.01 14.70
C GLY A 311 -10.29 -1.85 15.33
N VAL A 312 -10.86 -0.65 15.31
CA VAL A 312 -10.28 0.55 15.93
C VAL A 312 -10.15 0.41 17.45
N ALA A 313 -11.18 -0.12 18.11
CA ALA A 313 -11.12 -0.43 19.55
C ALA A 313 -10.01 -1.45 19.86
N ARG A 314 -9.89 -2.50 19.05
CA ARG A 314 -8.83 -3.50 19.20
C ARG A 314 -7.43 -2.92 18.99
N ALA A 315 -7.26 -2.00 18.03
CA ALA A 315 -5.98 -1.31 17.84
C ALA A 315 -5.59 -0.48 19.09
N ALA A 316 -6.55 0.24 19.68
CA ALA A 316 -6.34 0.98 20.93
C ALA A 316 -5.87 0.07 22.08
N GLU A 317 -6.55 -1.08 22.28
CA GLU A 317 -6.17 -2.07 23.29
C GLU A 317 -4.74 -2.61 23.09
N VAL A 318 -4.39 -2.91 21.84
CA VAL A 318 -3.06 -3.44 21.50
C VAL A 318 -1.96 -2.42 21.78
N ILE A 319 -2.18 -1.14 21.42
CA ILE A 319 -1.25 -0.06 21.73
C ILE A 319 -1.10 0.07 23.25
N ALA A 320 -2.19 0.22 23.99
CA ALA A 320 -2.19 0.41 25.45
C ALA A 320 -1.56 -0.76 26.21
N SER A 321 -1.62 -1.98 25.66
CA SER A 321 -1.01 -3.16 26.28
C SER A 321 0.51 -3.26 26.11
N GLY A 322 1.14 -2.41 25.30
CA GLY A 322 2.55 -2.49 24.95
C GLY A 322 2.92 -3.60 23.96
N LYS A 323 1.95 -4.36 23.45
CA LYS A 323 2.21 -5.42 22.46
C LYS A 323 2.78 -4.90 21.15
N ALA A 324 2.37 -3.70 20.72
CA ALA A 324 2.90 -3.08 19.52
C ALA A 324 4.42 -2.85 19.64
N ALA A 325 4.90 -2.34 20.77
CA ALA A 325 6.33 -2.17 21.05
C ALA A 325 7.10 -3.50 21.05
N GLN A 326 6.49 -4.55 21.63
CA GLN A 326 7.09 -5.89 21.64
C GLN A 326 7.20 -6.48 20.22
N THR A 327 6.13 -6.36 19.41
CA THR A 327 6.12 -6.82 18.03
C THR A 327 7.13 -6.05 17.17
N TYR A 328 7.25 -4.73 17.38
CA TYR A 328 8.26 -3.91 16.73
C TYR A 328 9.69 -4.38 17.05
N GLN A 329 10.00 -4.64 18.31
CA GLN A 329 11.32 -5.14 18.70
C GLN A 329 11.59 -6.54 18.14
N ALA A 330 10.59 -7.42 18.19
CA ALA A 330 10.69 -8.76 17.64
C ALA A 330 10.95 -8.75 16.11
N LEU A 331 10.35 -7.79 15.36
CA LEU A 331 10.63 -7.62 13.93
C LEU A 331 12.10 -7.26 13.69
N ILE A 332 12.66 -6.33 14.47
CA ILE A 332 14.08 -5.97 14.37
C ILE A 332 14.96 -7.19 14.63
N ASP A 333 14.74 -7.87 15.73
CA ASP A 333 15.56 -9.00 16.17
C ASP A 333 15.48 -10.16 15.14
N THR A 334 14.27 -10.51 14.71
CA THR A 334 14.05 -11.61 13.75
C THR A 334 14.64 -11.30 12.38
N SER A 335 14.48 -10.09 11.88
CA SER A 335 15.05 -9.69 10.58
C SER A 335 16.58 -9.74 10.58
N ASN A 336 17.23 -9.45 11.69
CA ASN A 336 18.68 -9.48 11.81
C ASN A 336 19.24 -10.87 12.13
N ALA A 337 18.43 -11.78 12.66
CA ALA A 337 18.81 -13.18 12.90
C ALA A 337 18.63 -14.07 11.66
N ALA A 338 17.94 -13.55 10.62
CA ALA A 338 17.54 -14.29 9.43
C ALA A 338 18.64 -14.40 8.36
#